data_790160342b57a207a0f03ab3bb1ee380
#
_entry.id   790160342b57a207a0f03ab3bb1ee380
#
_cell.length_a   1.000
_cell.length_b   1.000
_cell.length_c   1.000
_cell.angle_alpha   90.00
_cell.angle_beta   90.00
_cell.angle_gamma   90.00
#
_symmetry.space_group_name_H-M   'P 1'
#
loop_
_entity.id
_entity.type
_entity.pdbx_description
1 polymer ?
#
loop_
_entity_poly.entity_id
_entity_poly.type
_entity_poly.pdbx_seq_one_letter_code
_entity_poly.pdbx_strand_id
1 'polypeptide(L)'
;AKSKQEDARIAERFEGFIAGMEICNAFTELNDPIDQRARLEKQEELRVQFQDEDMDRLDEDFLTALEYGMPPTGGLGLGIDRLVMLFSGKTSIKEVVLFPQLRNQ
;
A
#
# COMPACT_ATOMS: atom_id res chain seq x y z
N ALA A 1 -7.58 0.44 -2.66
CA ALA A 1 -8.31 -0.74 -3.13
C ALA A 1 -9.80 -0.44 -3.29
N LYS A 2 -10.47 -1.09 -4.25
CA LYS A 2 -11.93 -1.08 -4.34
C LYS A 2 -12.56 -1.80 -3.15
N SER A 3 -13.78 -1.38 -2.79
CA SER A 3 -14.61 -2.12 -1.85
C SER A 3 -15.30 -3.28 -2.55
N LYS A 4 -15.58 -4.37 -1.80
CA LYS A 4 -16.40 -5.48 -2.30
C LYS A 4 -17.84 -5.02 -2.55
N GLN A 5 -18.47 -5.61 -3.57
CA GLN A 5 -19.87 -5.28 -3.92
C GLN A 5 -20.85 -5.71 -2.82
N GLU A 6 -20.57 -6.83 -2.15
CA GLU A 6 -21.44 -7.38 -1.12
C GLU A 6 -21.31 -6.64 0.22
N ASP A 7 -20.15 -6.03 0.50
CA ASP A 7 -19.89 -5.28 1.74
C ASP A 7 -18.86 -4.19 1.50
N ALA A 8 -19.30 -2.93 1.46
CA ALA A 8 -18.44 -1.77 1.24
C ALA A 8 -17.39 -1.53 2.33
N ARG A 9 -17.49 -2.20 3.48
CA ARG A 9 -16.49 -2.12 4.57
C ARG A 9 -15.27 -3.00 4.30
N ILE A 10 -15.36 -3.91 3.34
CA ILE A 10 -14.30 -4.88 3.01
C ILE A 10 -13.67 -4.49 1.67
N ALA A 11 -12.35 -4.41 1.63
CA ALA A 11 -11.62 -4.16 0.40
C ALA A 11 -11.44 -5.45 -0.43
N GLU A 12 -11.38 -5.30 -1.75
CA GLU A 12 -10.94 -6.35 -2.67
C GLU A 12 -9.41 -6.45 -2.63
N ARG A 13 -8.88 -7.06 -1.57
CA ARG A 13 -7.45 -7.17 -1.27
C ARG A 13 -7.12 -8.55 -0.72
N PHE A 14 -5.91 -9.03 -1.01
CA PHE A 14 -5.32 -10.18 -0.35
C PHE A 14 -3.83 -9.99 -0.10
N GLU A 15 -3.29 -10.76 0.81
CA GLU A 15 -1.86 -10.84 1.11
C GLU A 15 -1.40 -12.29 0.97
N GLY A 16 -0.22 -12.48 0.41
CA GLY A 16 0.41 -13.80 0.26
C GLY A 16 1.51 -14.00 1.29
N PHE A 17 1.48 -15.13 2.00
CA PHE A 17 2.43 -15.48 3.03
C PHE A 17 3.22 -16.74 2.66
N ILE A 18 4.52 -16.73 2.89
CA ILE A 18 5.40 -17.90 2.79
C ILE A 18 6.23 -17.99 4.08
N ALA A 19 6.24 -19.16 4.69
CA ALA A 19 6.96 -19.40 5.95
C ALA A 19 6.61 -18.36 7.06
N GLY A 20 5.34 -17.97 7.16
CA GLY A 20 4.87 -16.99 8.14
C GLY A 20 5.23 -15.54 7.83
N MET A 21 5.86 -15.26 6.70
CA MET A 21 6.27 -13.92 6.27
C MET A 21 5.43 -13.46 5.09
N GLU A 22 4.86 -12.25 5.18
CA GLU A 22 4.16 -11.63 4.05
C GLU A 22 5.17 -11.35 2.93
N ILE A 23 4.92 -11.92 1.75
CA ILE A 23 5.76 -11.77 0.56
C ILE A 23 5.14 -10.80 -0.44
N CYS A 24 3.82 -10.78 -0.54
CA CYS A 24 3.14 -9.90 -1.46
C CYS A 24 1.80 -9.44 -0.91
N ASN A 25 1.33 -8.32 -1.42
CA ASN A 25 -0.04 -7.89 -1.30
C ASN A 25 -0.59 -7.48 -2.67
N ALA A 26 -1.88 -7.67 -2.88
CA ALA A 26 -2.52 -7.35 -4.13
C ALA A 26 -3.96 -6.90 -3.88
N PHE A 27 -4.45 -6.02 -4.73
CA PHE A 27 -5.82 -5.53 -4.65
C PHE A 27 -6.34 -5.03 -6.00
N THR A 28 -7.65 -4.96 -6.11
CA THR A 28 -8.28 -4.23 -7.20
C THR A 28 -8.07 -2.74 -6.98
N GLU A 29 -7.42 -2.08 -7.94
CA GLU A 29 -7.13 -0.65 -7.84
C GLU A 29 -8.42 0.17 -7.83
N LEU A 30 -8.45 1.19 -6.97
CA LEU A 30 -9.54 2.15 -6.95
C LEU A 30 -9.36 3.11 -8.11
N ASN A 31 -10.21 2.99 -9.12
CA ASN A 31 -10.16 3.78 -10.35
C ASN A 31 -11.30 4.81 -10.47
N ASP A 32 -12.11 4.96 -9.44
CA ASP A 32 -13.13 6.00 -9.35
C ASP A 32 -12.55 7.25 -8.68
N PRO A 33 -12.38 8.37 -9.40
CA PRO A 33 -11.80 9.60 -8.84
C PRO A 33 -12.66 10.23 -7.75
N ILE A 34 -13.98 10.03 -7.79
CA ILE A 34 -14.90 10.60 -6.79
C ILE A 34 -14.73 9.86 -5.46
N ASP A 35 -14.75 8.52 -5.48
CA ASP A 35 -14.52 7.70 -4.28
C ASP A 35 -13.09 7.92 -3.75
N GLN A 36 -12.09 8.00 -4.63
CA GLN A 36 -10.71 8.27 -4.23
C GLN A 36 -10.57 9.62 -3.52
N ARG A 37 -11.18 10.68 -4.05
CA ARG A 37 -11.18 12.01 -3.42
C ARG A 37 -11.79 11.95 -2.03
N ALA A 38 -12.97 11.38 -1.90
CA ALA A 38 -13.66 11.28 -0.60
C ALA A 38 -12.82 10.55 0.46
N ARG A 39 -12.08 9.51 0.06
CA ARG A 39 -11.20 8.78 0.97
C ARG A 39 -9.97 9.59 1.37
N LEU A 40 -9.34 10.30 0.44
CA LEU A 40 -8.19 11.17 0.72
C LEU A 40 -8.58 12.35 1.62
N GLU A 41 -9.73 12.98 1.39
CA GLU A 41 -10.27 14.05 2.25
C GLU A 41 -10.50 13.55 3.68
N LYS A 42 -11.08 12.36 3.83
CA LYS A 42 -11.27 11.74 5.15
C LYS A 42 -9.93 11.41 5.84
N GLN A 43 -8.93 10.96 5.09
CA GLN A 43 -7.57 10.74 5.63
C GLN A 43 -6.94 12.05 6.09
N GLU A 44 -7.08 13.12 5.31
CA GLU A 44 -6.58 14.44 5.68
C GLU A 44 -7.24 14.97 6.97
N GLU A 45 -8.56 14.80 7.14
CA GLU A 45 -9.26 15.13 8.37
C GLU A 45 -8.69 14.37 9.58
N LEU A 46 -8.48 13.05 9.43
CA LEU A 46 -7.90 12.21 10.48
C LEU A 46 -6.44 12.62 10.78
N ARG A 47 -5.66 12.94 9.75
CA ARG A 47 -4.29 13.42 9.90
C ARG A 47 -4.23 14.67 10.77
N VAL A 48 -5.07 15.64 10.50
CA VAL A 48 -5.17 16.88 11.28
C VAL A 48 -5.63 16.60 12.70
N GLN A 49 -6.62 15.72 12.87
CA GLN A 49 -7.18 15.38 14.18
C GLN A 49 -6.17 14.68 15.08
N PHE A 50 -5.36 13.78 14.54
CA PHE A 50 -4.37 12.99 15.29
C PHE A 50 -2.95 13.57 15.26
N GLN A 51 -2.73 14.70 14.58
CA GLN A 51 -1.42 15.32 14.38
C GLN A 51 -0.38 14.33 13.80
N ASP A 52 -0.84 13.44 12.93
CA ASP A 52 -0.03 12.41 12.29
C ASP A 52 0.58 12.97 11.00
N GLU A 53 1.89 13.28 11.06
CA GLU A 53 2.64 13.82 9.92
C GLU A 53 3.00 12.74 8.89
N ASP A 54 2.90 11.46 9.25
CA ASP A 54 3.23 10.32 8.38
C ASP A 54 2.08 9.98 7.41
N MET A 55 0.88 10.50 7.64
CA MET A 55 -0.24 10.34 6.71
C MET A 55 -0.08 11.22 5.48
N ASP A 56 -0.37 10.65 4.32
CA ASP A 56 -0.31 11.35 3.03
C ASP A 56 -1.28 12.53 2.98
N ARG A 57 -0.83 13.61 2.34
CA ARG A 57 -1.67 14.76 2.02
C ARG A 57 -2.54 14.47 0.81
N LEU A 58 -3.62 15.25 0.67
CA LEU A 58 -4.47 15.22 -0.52
C LEU A 58 -3.61 15.52 -1.78
N ASP A 59 -3.55 14.56 -2.69
CA ASP A 59 -2.78 14.64 -3.94
C ASP A 59 -3.73 14.97 -5.10
N GLU A 60 -3.83 16.26 -5.44
CA GLU A 60 -4.67 16.73 -6.54
C GLU A 60 -4.15 16.29 -7.91
N ASP A 61 -2.84 16.14 -8.09
CA ASP A 61 -2.26 15.68 -9.36
C ASP A 61 -2.62 14.22 -9.62
N PHE A 62 -2.58 13.39 -8.58
CA PHE A 62 -3.02 12.02 -8.65
C PHE A 62 -4.52 11.89 -9.00
N LEU A 63 -5.37 12.71 -8.35
CA LEU A 63 -6.81 12.73 -8.65
C LEU A 63 -7.08 13.18 -10.08
N THR A 64 -6.38 14.21 -10.55
CA THR A 64 -6.47 14.68 -11.95
C THR A 64 -6.06 13.57 -12.92
N ALA A 65 -5.01 12.81 -12.62
CA ALA A 65 -4.59 11.68 -13.44
C ALA A 65 -5.68 10.59 -13.52
N LEU A 66 -6.36 10.30 -12.41
CA LEU A 66 -7.50 9.35 -12.39
C LEU A 66 -8.67 9.84 -13.26
N GLU A 67 -8.94 11.14 -13.27
CA GLU A 67 -10.02 11.75 -14.07
C GLU A 67 -9.78 11.60 -15.58
N TYR A 68 -8.53 11.54 -16.05
CA TYR A 68 -8.19 11.23 -17.44
C TYR A 68 -8.56 9.80 -17.85
N GLY A 69 -8.80 8.94 -16.88
CA GLY A 69 -9.29 7.58 -17.06
C GLY A 69 -8.28 6.51 -16.68
N MET A 70 -8.62 5.75 -15.65
CA MET A 70 -7.91 4.54 -15.25
C MET A 70 -8.78 3.32 -15.57
N PRO A 71 -8.34 2.38 -16.41
CA PRO A 71 -9.12 1.17 -16.69
C PRO A 71 -9.19 0.25 -15.46
N PRO A 72 -10.10 -0.74 -15.44
CA PRO A 72 -10.05 -1.80 -14.44
C PRO A 72 -8.67 -2.42 -14.36
N THR A 73 -8.04 -2.37 -13.19
CA THR A 73 -6.63 -2.71 -12.98
C THR A 73 -6.48 -3.49 -11.68
N GLY A 74 -5.65 -4.53 -11.70
CA GLY A 74 -5.15 -5.18 -10.50
C GLY A 74 -3.75 -4.66 -10.16
N GLY A 75 -3.52 -4.33 -8.89
CA GLY A 75 -2.22 -3.95 -8.36
C GLY A 75 -1.57 -5.10 -7.59
N LEU A 76 -0.26 -5.27 -7.72
CA LEU A 76 0.53 -6.25 -6.98
C LEU A 76 1.79 -5.58 -6.42
N GLY A 77 1.97 -5.65 -5.10
CA GLY A 77 3.22 -5.33 -4.42
C GLY A 77 3.96 -6.61 -4.03
N LEU A 78 5.22 -6.75 -4.44
CA LEU A 78 6.08 -7.89 -4.10
C LEU A 78 7.28 -7.39 -3.29
N GLY A 79 7.47 -7.95 -2.09
CA GLY A 79 8.60 -7.65 -1.22
C GLY A 79 9.88 -8.36 -1.68
N ILE A 80 10.68 -7.72 -2.53
CA ILE A 80 11.90 -8.32 -3.08
C ILE A 80 12.90 -8.68 -1.98
N ASP A 81 13.13 -7.82 -1.01
CA ASP A 81 14.03 -8.11 0.11
C ASP A 81 13.58 -9.33 0.92
N ARG A 82 12.27 -9.45 1.16
CA ARG A 82 11.70 -10.63 1.84
C ARG A 82 11.84 -11.90 1.01
N LEU A 83 11.68 -11.78 -0.32
CA LEU A 83 11.89 -12.89 -1.23
C LEU A 83 13.38 -13.35 -1.21
N VAL A 84 14.31 -12.40 -1.20
CA VAL A 84 15.75 -12.71 -1.06
C VAL A 84 16.04 -13.38 0.29
N MET A 85 15.45 -12.92 1.39
CA MET A 85 15.55 -13.59 2.70
C MET A 85 15.09 -15.05 2.62
N LEU A 86 13.97 -15.30 1.95
CA LEU A 86 13.43 -16.65 1.79
C LEU A 86 14.40 -17.57 1.04
N PHE A 87 14.92 -17.12 -0.12
CA PHE A 87 15.84 -17.92 -0.92
C PHE A 87 17.21 -18.11 -0.29
N SER A 88 17.69 -17.13 0.48
CA SER A 88 19.00 -17.18 1.15
C SER A 88 18.96 -17.84 2.54
N GLY A 89 17.75 -18.15 3.06
CA GLY A 89 17.58 -18.69 4.41
C GLY A 89 17.91 -17.69 5.52
N LYS A 90 17.88 -16.37 5.22
CA LYS A 90 18.17 -15.32 6.20
C LYS A 90 16.90 -14.92 6.95
N THR A 91 17.07 -14.58 8.24
CA THR A 91 15.95 -14.20 9.12
C THR A 91 15.86 -12.70 9.38
N SER A 92 16.88 -11.95 8.97
CA SER A 92 16.91 -10.48 9.13
C SER A 92 17.08 -9.79 7.79
N ILE A 93 16.24 -8.78 7.53
CA ILE A 93 16.33 -7.97 6.31
C ILE A 93 17.68 -7.24 6.16
N LYS A 94 18.33 -6.93 7.28
CA LYS A 94 19.66 -6.29 7.29
C LYS A 94 20.75 -7.14 6.65
N GLU A 95 20.55 -8.46 6.60
CA GLU A 95 21.51 -9.40 5.99
C GLU A 95 21.40 -9.48 4.46
N VAL A 96 20.30 -8.96 3.89
CA VAL A 96 20.05 -9.02 2.45
C VAL A 96 20.07 -7.65 1.77
N VAL A 97 20.11 -6.57 2.55
CA VAL A 97 20.24 -5.19 2.04
C VAL A 97 21.71 -4.81 2.00
N LEU A 98 22.21 -4.30 0.85
CA LEU A 98 23.61 -3.96 0.66
C LEU A 98 24.12 -2.86 1.60
N PHE A 99 23.27 -1.85 1.88
CA PHE A 99 23.61 -0.71 2.74
C PHE A 99 22.50 -0.48 3.77
N PRO A 100 22.37 -1.36 4.79
CA PRO A 100 21.34 -1.18 5.80
C PRO A 100 21.62 0.04 6.67
N GLN A 101 20.59 0.86 6.90
CA GLN A 101 20.68 1.95 7.87
C GLN A 101 20.75 1.36 9.29
N LEU A 102 21.80 1.69 10.01
CA LEU A 102 21.99 1.32 11.41
C LEU A 102 21.70 2.54 12.29
N ARG A 103 21.12 2.31 13.48
CA ARG A 103 21.00 3.38 14.47
C ARG A 103 22.39 3.85 14.86
N ASN A 104 22.63 5.16 14.84
CA ASN A 104 23.83 5.72 15.48
C ASN A 104 23.79 5.33 16.97
N GLN A 105 24.90 4.76 17.46
CA GLN A 105 25.07 4.45 18.88
C GLN A 105 25.22 5.73 19.68
#